data_01957df1837fc479f30870789cd50a2d
#
_entry.id   01957df1837fc479f30870789cd50a2d
#
_cell.length_a   1.000
_cell.length_b   1.000
_cell.length_c   1.000
_cell.angle_alpha   90.00
_cell.angle_beta   90.00
_cell.angle_gamma   90.00
#
_symmetry.space_group_name_H-M   'P 1'
#
loop_
_entity.id
_entity.type
_entity.pdbx_description
1 polymer ?
#
loop_
_entity_poly.entity_id
_entity_poly.type
_entity_poly.pdbx_seq_one_letter_code
_entity_poly.pdbx_strand_id
1 'polypeptide(L)'
;DDYLTKYLYWCPHCNVPLVAKTCSCKTETKKIPLQQPYDIRPVLKADHDLLLSLIRDRFGPRVTLPHVMIFNKAGGLDRNDLVIANGVRFAWLWFDPVTHRFRLDIEAEALPYLVGKADKNIIDLEASASSLPSGRLGGKKIAVTAPDATDGVVILKYKSKYGTGILKDGSVRIKELVSVQPLLGMANPTWEDVVEKNAFHLKNMERTAVREIKQNLGLAPAANCSFSGGKDSTAVWHIAQKAGVTDAFFIDTGLEFPETIEFVQSQNVRLIQKAGDFWQAVEKAGPPGKDHRWC
;
A
#
# COMPACT_ATOMS: atom_id res chain seq x y z
N ASP A 1 -24.12 -0.68 -8.57
CA ASP A 1 -23.00 0.14 -8.04
C ASP A 1 -21.94 -0.66 -7.26
N ASP A 2 -21.61 -1.89 -7.73
CA ASP A 2 -20.72 -2.80 -7.01
C ASP A 2 -19.30 -2.92 -7.63
N TYR A 3 -18.83 -1.88 -8.31
CA TYR A 3 -17.49 -1.89 -8.92
C TYR A 3 -16.34 -1.56 -7.96
N LEU A 4 -16.62 -1.02 -6.77
CA LEU A 4 -15.61 -0.74 -5.76
C LEU A 4 -15.68 -1.77 -4.63
N THR A 5 -14.78 -2.72 -4.65
CA THR A 5 -14.67 -3.68 -3.55
C THR A 5 -14.12 -2.99 -2.30
N LYS A 6 -14.97 -2.80 -1.29
CA LYS A 6 -14.60 -2.22 0.01
C LYS A 6 -13.70 -3.13 0.86
N TYR A 7 -13.36 -4.29 0.32
CA TYR A 7 -12.65 -5.34 1.06
C TYR A 7 -11.64 -6.04 0.17
N LEU A 8 -10.50 -6.38 0.75
CA LEU A 8 -9.54 -7.33 0.22
C LEU A 8 -9.75 -8.68 0.91
N TYR A 9 -9.73 -9.76 0.15
CA TYR A 9 -9.73 -11.10 0.71
C TYR A 9 -8.29 -11.62 0.81
N TRP A 10 -8.02 -12.41 1.85
CA TRP A 10 -6.69 -12.99 2.07
C TRP A 10 -6.82 -14.45 2.45
N CYS A 11 -6.08 -15.32 1.79
CA CYS A 11 -6.01 -16.72 2.17
C CYS A 11 -4.99 -16.90 3.30
N PRO A 12 -5.38 -17.31 4.51
CA PRO A 12 -4.43 -17.48 5.61
C PRO A 12 -3.51 -18.69 5.41
N HIS A 13 -3.93 -19.71 4.66
CA HIS A 13 -3.13 -20.90 4.37
C HIS A 13 -2.05 -20.63 3.32
N CYS A 14 -2.42 -20.08 2.16
CA CYS A 14 -1.47 -19.74 1.10
C CYS A 14 -0.72 -18.43 1.36
N ASN A 15 -1.20 -17.63 2.32
CA ASN A 15 -0.71 -16.30 2.66
C ASN A 15 -0.71 -15.32 1.48
N VAL A 16 -1.75 -15.35 0.65
CA VAL A 16 -1.88 -14.51 -0.56
C VAL A 16 -3.13 -13.64 -0.55
N PRO A 17 -3.08 -12.42 -1.10
CA PRO A 17 -4.26 -11.62 -1.39
C PRO A 17 -5.07 -12.25 -2.53
N LEU A 18 -6.40 -12.10 -2.47
CA LEU A 18 -7.34 -12.66 -3.43
C LEU A 18 -8.30 -11.59 -3.95
N VAL A 19 -8.58 -11.64 -5.23
CA VAL A 19 -9.60 -10.80 -5.90
C VAL A 19 -11.02 -11.30 -5.67
N ALA A 20 -11.18 -12.50 -5.08
CA ALA A 20 -12.48 -13.12 -4.80
C ALA A 20 -12.51 -13.75 -3.41
N LYS A 21 -13.73 -14.10 -2.94
CA LYS A 21 -13.96 -14.66 -1.60
C LYS A 21 -13.38 -16.07 -1.37
N THR A 22 -12.98 -16.76 -2.43
CA THR A 22 -12.56 -18.16 -2.36
C THR A 22 -11.13 -18.32 -2.87
N CYS A 23 -10.36 -19.16 -2.21
CA CYS A 23 -9.05 -19.60 -2.66
C CYS A 23 -9.12 -20.99 -3.30
N SER A 24 -8.25 -21.27 -4.27
CA SER A 24 -8.14 -22.59 -4.89
C SER A 24 -7.81 -23.71 -3.89
N CYS A 25 -7.22 -23.40 -2.75
CA CYS A 25 -6.95 -24.36 -1.66
C CYS A 25 -8.17 -24.68 -0.79
N LYS A 26 -9.33 -24.04 -1.04
CA LYS A 26 -10.60 -24.21 -0.30
C LYS A 26 -10.58 -23.80 1.18
N THR A 27 -9.51 -23.15 1.65
CA THR A 27 -9.45 -22.58 3.00
C THR A 27 -10.35 -21.34 3.06
N GLU A 28 -11.04 -21.16 4.18
CA GLU A 28 -11.82 -19.95 4.44
C GLU A 28 -10.92 -18.71 4.41
N THR A 29 -11.37 -17.67 3.74
CA THR A 29 -10.58 -16.46 3.53
C THR A 29 -10.89 -15.40 4.57
N LYS A 30 -9.88 -14.65 4.95
CA LYS A 30 -10.01 -13.50 5.83
C LYS A 30 -10.43 -12.28 5.00
N LYS A 31 -11.41 -11.53 5.49
CA LYS A 31 -11.89 -10.29 4.88
C LYS A 31 -11.22 -9.10 5.56
N ILE A 32 -10.55 -8.25 4.80
CA ILE A 32 -9.81 -7.08 5.28
C ILE A 32 -10.50 -5.83 4.76
N PRO A 33 -11.02 -4.95 5.62
CA PRO A 33 -11.62 -3.69 5.20
C PRO A 33 -10.57 -2.75 4.63
N LEU A 34 -10.87 -2.14 3.48
CA LEU A 34 -10.02 -1.16 2.81
C LEU A 34 -10.41 0.26 3.22
N GLN A 35 -9.44 1.15 3.17
CA GLN A 35 -9.63 2.59 3.32
C GLN A 35 -10.10 3.21 1.99
N GLN A 36 -10.91 4.24 2.06
CA GLN A 36 -11.26 5.04 0.88
C GLN A 36 -10.00 5.72 0.31
N PRO A 37 -9.83 5.81 -1.01
CA PRO A 37 -10.79 5.53 -2.09
C PRO A 37 -10.86 4.06 -2.54
N TYR A 38 -10.44 3.09 -1.75
CA TYR A 38 -10.40 1.65 -2.02
C TYR A 38 -9.39 1.25 -3.12
N ASP A 39 -8.46 2.14 -3.43
CA ASP A 39 -7.38 1.88 -4.39
C ASP A 39 -6.29 1.04 -3.73
N ILE A 40 -5.97 -0.08 -4.36
CA ILE A 40 -4.92 -1.00 -3.92
C ILE A 40 -3.86 -1.18 -5.00
N ARG A 41 -2.63 -1.41 -4.57
CA ARG A 41 -1.52 -1.72 -5.47
C ARG A 41 -0.52 -2.66 -4.78
N PRO A 42 0.20 -3.50 -5.55
CA PRO A 42 1.27 -4.30 -5.00
C PRO A 42 2.40 -3.41 -4.46
N VAL A 43 3.04 -3.86 -3.38
CA VAL A 43 4.30 -3.29 -2.91
C VAL A 43 5.41 -3.87 -3.78
N LEU A 44 5.98 -3.05 -4.65
CA LEU A 44 7.07 -3.44 -5.54
C LEU A 44 8.44 -3.28 -4.83
N LYS A 45 9.52 -3.73 -5.48
CA LYS A 45 10.84 -3.83 -4.89
C LYS A 45 11.32 -2.53 -4.20
N ALA A 46 11.23 -1.40 -4.87
CA ALA A 46 11.69 -0.11 -4.32
C ALA A 46 10.91 0.27 -3.04
N ASP A 47 9.59 0.09 -3.05
CA ASP A 47 8.74 0.34 -1.89
C ASP A 47 8.97 -0.70 -0.77
N HIS A 48 9.24 -1.95 -1.12
CA HIS A 48 9.59 -2.99 -0.15
C HIS A 48 10.89 -2.65 0.57
N ASP A 49 11.91 -2.23 -0.18
CA ASP A 49 13.21 -1.83 0.35
C ASP A 49 13.07 -0.60 1.28
N LEU A 50 12.23 0.37 0.91
CA LEU A 50 11.89 1.52 1.75
C LEU A 50 11.24 1.08 3.07
N LEU A 51 10.18 0.25 3.01
CA LEU A 51 9.50 -0.26 4.19
C LEU A 51 10.44 -1.04 5.10
N LEU A 52 11.29 -1.88 4.51
CA LEU A 52 12.27 -2.69 5.24
C LEU A 52 13.33 -1.82 5.92
N SER A 53 13.80 -0.75 5.26
CA SER A 53 14.71 0.22 5.86
C SER A 53 14.04 0.90 7.07
N LEU A 54 12.85 1.49 6.88
CA LEU A 54 12.14 2.20 7.93
C LEU A 54 11.85 1.33 9.16
N ILE A 55 11.42 0.08 8.94
CA ILE A 55 11.07 -0.81 10.06
C ILE A 55 12.33 -1.31 10.78
N ARG A 56 13.43 -1.56 10.08
CA ARG A 56 14.71 -1.95 10.67
C ARG A 56 15.38 -0.82 11.42
N ASP A 57 15.36 0.39 10.88
CA ASP A 57 15.87 1.58 11.56
C ASP A 57 15.12 1.78 12.90
N ARG A 58 13.82 1.50 12.88
CA ARG A 58 12.97 1.69 14.07
C ARG A 58 13.08 0.55 15.08
N PHE A 59 13.03 -0.71 14.63
CA PHE A 59 12.86 -1.89 15.51
C PHE A 59 14.03 -2.87 15.48
N GLY A 60 15.07 -2.61 14.68
CA GLY A 60 16.29 -3.40 14.63
C GLY A 60 16.44 -4.30 13.43
N PRO A 61 17.68 -4.73 13.13
CA PRO A 61 18.06 -5.36 11.87
C PRO A 61 17.50 -6.78 11.68
N ARG A 62 17.05 -7.43 12.76
CA ARG A 62 16.48 -8.80 12.70
C ARG A 62 15.04 -8.82 12.17
N VAL A 63 14.40 -7.65 12.09
CA VAL A 63 13.04 -7.56 11.55
C VAL A 63 13.06 -7.86 10.06
N THR A 64 12.11 -8.68 9.62
CA THR A 64 11.89 -9.07 8.22
C THR A 64 10.46 -8.74 7.81
N LEU A 65 10.28 -8.44 6.54
CA LEU A 65 8.96 -8.22 5.94
C LEU A 65 8.64 -9.38 4.98
N PRO A 66 7.37 -9.75 4.82
CA PRO A 66 6.95 -10.71 3.80
C PRO A 66 7.16 -10.14 2.40
N HIS A 67 7.34 -11.02 1.43
CA HIS A 67 7.55 -10.62 0.04
C HIS A 67 6.27 -10.02 -0.58
N VAL A 68 5.11 -10.60 -0.28
CA VAL A 68 3.82 -10.13 -0.79
C VAL A 68 3.18 -9.18 0.21
N MET A 69 3.07 -7.93 -0.20
CA MET A 69 2.38 -6.87 0.54
C MET A 69 1.56 -6.00 -0.41
N ILE A 70 0.49 -5.42 0.10
CA ILE A 70 -0.42 -4.53 -0.62
C ILE A 70 -0.40 -3.15 0.04
N PHE A 71 -0.31 -2.11 -0.76
CA PHE A 71 -0.69 -0.77 -0.36
C PHE A 71 -2.18 -0.56 -0.63
N ASN A 72 -2.88 -0.03 0.35
CA ASN A 72 -4.19 0.57 0.17
C ASN A 72 -4.06 2.08 0.38
N LYS A 73 -4.23 2.84 -0.69
CA LYS A 73 -4.17 4.30 -0.65
C LYS A 73 -5.23 4.86 0.28
N ALA A 74 -4.87 5.81 1.11
CA ALA A 74 -5.78 6.58 1.96
C ALA A 74 -5.69 8.07 1.65
N GLY A 75 -6.69 8.83 2.09
CA GLY A 75 -6.66 10.28 1.98
C GLY A 75 -5.57 10.91 2.84
N GLY A 76 -5.05 12.05 2.42
CA GLY A 76 -4.00 12.79 3.12
C GLY A 76 -3.46 13.95 2.28
N LEU A 77 -2.51 14.70 2.83
CA LEU A 77 -1.86 15.82 2.14
C LEU A 77 -0.90 15.33 1.04
N ASP A 78 -0.30 14.16 1.25
CA ASP A 78 0.61 13.52 0.32
C ASP A 78 0.43 12.00 0.42
N ARG A 79 1.47 11.22 0.11
CA ARG A 79 1.42 9.76 0.16
C ARG A 79 1.03 9.27 1.55
N ASN A 80 -0.07 8.56 1.61
CA ASN A 80 -0.60 7.92 2.82
C ASN A 80 -1.19 6.56 2.43
N ASP A 81 -0.49 5.50 2.81
CA ASP A 81 -0.83 4.13 2.44
C ASP A 81 -0.98 3.26 3.69
N LEU A 82 -2.09 2.54 3.79
CA LEU A 82 -2.19 1.41 4.68
C LEU A 82 -1.44 0.22 4.07
N VAL A 83 -0.46 -0.30 4.77
CA VAL A 83 0.27 -1.50 4.38
C VAL A 83 -0.49 -2.73 4.89
N ILE A 84 -0.88 -3.61 3.99
CA ILE A 84 -1.51 -4.89 4.30
C ILE A 84 -0.49 -6.00 4.00
N ALA A 85 -0.21 -6.82 5.00
CA ALA A 85 0.75 -7.91 4.92
C ALA A 85 0.27 -9.09 5.78
N ASN A 86 0.49 -10.33 5.33
CA ASN A 86 0.10 -11.53 6.08
C ASN A 86 -1.39 -11.55 6.48
N GLY A 87 -2.24 -10.95 5.68
CA GLY A 87 -3.68 -10.88 5.94
C GLY A 87 -4.08 -9.98 7.11
N VAL A 88 -3.24 -9.00 7.49
CA VAL A 88 -3.52 -8.02 8.53
C VAL A 88 -3.20 -6.61 8.07
N ARG A 89 -3.80 -5.64 8.74
CA ARG A 89 -3.38 -4.24 8.65
C ARG A 89 -2.06 -4.12 9.40
N PHE A 90 -0.97 -4.00 8.65
CA PHE A 90 0.36 -4.13 9.20
C PHE A 90 0.93 -2.81 9.72
N ALA A 91 0.85 -1.77 8.90
CA ALA A 91 1.40 -0.45 9.21
C ALA A 91 0.75 0.64 8.35
N TRP A 92 0.98 1.88 8.74
CA TRP A 92 0.74 3.07 7.94
C TRP A 92 2.06 3.64 7.45
N LEU A 93 2.20 3.81 6.14
CA LEU A 93 3.28 4.53 5.52
C LEU A 93 2.77 5.90 5.06
N TRP A 94 3.40 6.97 5.49
CA TRP A 94 3.05 8.31 5.06
C TRP A 94 4.29 9.19 4.88
N PHE A 95 4.17 10.12 3.92
CA PHE A 95 5.20 11.10 3.64
C PHE A 95 4.84 12.42 4.31
N ASP A 96 5.82 12.98 5.04
CA ASP A 96 5.69 14.29 5.66
C ASP A 96 6.27 15.34 4.69
N PRO A 97 5.45 16.18 4.05
CA PRO A 97 5.92 17.16 3.07
C PRO A 97 6.72 18.31 3.71
N VAL A 98 6.65 18.50 5.03
CA VAL A 98 7.40 19.54 5.73
C VAL A 98 8.83 19.08 6.02
N THR A 99 8.98 17.86 6.51
CA THR A 99 10.32 17.30 6.82
C THR A 99 10.92 16.52 5.66
N HIS A 100 10.19 16.32 4.58
CA HIS A 100 10.55 15.52 3.40
C HIS A 100 10.98 14.09 3.78
N ARG A 101 10.30 13.48 4.76
CA ARG A 101 10.64 12.14 5.26
C ARG A 101 9.42 11.22 5.27
N PHE A 102 9.69 9.96 4.99
CA PHE A 102 8.71 8.90 5.23
C PHE A 102 8.65 8.55 6.71
N ARG A 103 7.45 8.23 7.17
CA ARG A 103 7.17 7.68 8.49
C ARG A 103 6.40 6.38 8.38
N LEU A 104 6.69 5.47 9.30
CA LEU A 104 6.02 4.17 9.38
C LEU A 104 5.48 3.97 10.79
N ASP A 105 4.16 3.84 10.92
CA ASP A 105 3.47 3.53 12.17
C ASP A 105 2.90 2.12 12.10
N ILE A 106 3.40 1.21 12.93
CA ILE A 106 2.89 -0.17 13.00
C ILE A 106 1.53 -0.24 13.68
N GLU A 107 0.69 -1.15 13.21
CA GLU A 107 -0.57 -1.52 13.85
C GLU A 107 -0.36 -2.67 14.85
N ALA A 108 -1.26 -2.81 15.83
CA ALA A 108 -1.17 -3.89 16.80
C ALA A 108 -1.27 -5.28 16.16
N GLU A 109 -1.96 -5.39 15.04
CA GLU A 109 -2.06 -6.63 14.25
C GLU A 109 -0.70 -7.08 13.67
N ALA A 110 0.31 -6.20 13.58
CA ALA A 110 1.66 -6.54 13.14
C ALA A 110 2.53 -7.15 14.24
N LEU A 111 2.16 -6.97 15.51
CA LEU A 111 2.98 -7.40 16.65
C LEU A 111 3.39 -8.89 16.65
N PRO A 112 2.52 -9.85 16.24
CA PRO A 112 2.91 -11.26 16.16
C PRO A 112 4.12 -11.53 15.24
N TYR A 113 4.37 -10.63 14.27
CA TYR A 113 5.48 -10.73 13.30
C TYR A 113 6.74 -10.00 13.76
N LEU A 114 6.62 -9.09 14.74
CA LEU A 114 7.70 -8.22 15.23
C LEU A 114 8.23 -8.67 16.60
N VAL A 115 7.36 -9.13 17.48
CA VAL A 115 7.75 -9.61 18.82
C VAL A 115 8.73 -10.77 18.71
N GLY A 116 9.86 -10.66 19.43
CA GLY A 116 10.96 -11.62 19.36
C GLY A 116 12.02 -11.34 18.27
N LYS A 117 11.71 -10.48 17.29
CA LYS A 117 12.67 -10.01 16.29
C LYS A 117 13.13 -8.57 16.54
N ALA A 118 12.23 -7.73 17.03
CA ALA A 118 12.56 -6.36 17.42
C ALA A 118 13.51 -6.34 18.62
N ASP A 119 14.47 -5.43 18.60
CA ASP A 119 15.46 -5.19 19.67
C ASP A 119 15.64 -3.70 19.99
N LYS A 120 14.89 -2.81 19.33
CA LYS A 120 14.90 -1.36 19.56
C LYS A 120 13.48 -0.84 19.78
N ASN A 121 13.38 0.28 20.47
CA ASN A 121 12.12 0.99 20.70
C ASN A 121 11.01 0.10 21.29
N ILE A 122 11.41 -0.75 22.24
CA ILE A 122 10.52 -1.58 23.06
C ILE A 122 10.52 -0.99 24.46
N ILE A 123 9.36 -0.66 24.98
CA ILE A 123 9.18 -0.11 26.33
C ILE A 123 8.43 -1.10 27.20
N ASP A 124 9.06 -1.60 28.24
CA ASP A 124 8.40 -2.36 29.30
C ASP A 124 7.74 -1.36 30.26
N LEU A 125 6.40 -1.31 30.21
CA LEU A 125 5.63 -0.34 31.00
C LEU A 125 5.75 -0.56 32.51
N GLU A 126 5.95 -1.81 32.97
CA GLU A 126 6.11 -2.07 34.41
C GLU A 126 7.46 -1.58 34.93
N ALA A 127 8.50 -1.64 34.12
CA ALA A 127 9.84 -1.16 34.48
C ALA A 127 10.04 0.34 34.22
N SER A 128 9.38 0.90 33.21
CA SER A 128 9.68 2.24 32.69
C SER A 128 8.69 3.33 33.12
N ALA A 129 7.47 2.98 33.51
CA ALA A 129 6.47 3.97 33.91
C ALA A 129 6.67 4.42 35.34
N SER A 130 6.60 5.74 35.56
CA SER A 130 6.64 6.33 36.91
C SER A 130 5.41 5.96 37.74
N SER A 131 4.27 5.81 37.10
CA SER A 131 3.03 5.28 37.67
C SER A 131 2.13 4.69 36.58
N LEU A 132 1.42 3.63 36.91
CA LEU A 132 0.46 3.02 35.98
C LEU A 132 -0.97 3.25 36.52
N PRO A 133 -1.85 3.85 35.72
CA PRO A 133 -3.23 4.05 36.14
C PRO A 133 -3.95 2.69 36.21
N SER A 134 -4.89 2.56 37.13
CA SER A 134 -5.75 1.38 37.26
C SER A 134 -6.66 1.23 36.02
N GLY A 135 -7.00 -0.01 35.65
CA GLY A 135 -7.94 -0.35 34.60
C GLY A 135 -7.34 -0.36 33.19
N ARG A 136 -8.17 -0.05 32.18
CA ARG A 136 -7.76 -0.11 30.77
C ARG A 136 -6.73 0.97 30.44
N LEU A 137 -5.59 0.56 29.88
CA LEU A 137 -4.48 1.46 29.52
C LEU A 137 -4.61 2.06 28.12
N GLY A 138 -5.33 1.45 27.19
CA GLY A 138 -5.50 1.94 25.83
C GLY A 138 -6.06 3.38 25.79
N GLY A 139 -5.43 4.23 24.98
CA GLY A 139 -5.75 5.65 24.84
C GLY A 139 -5.09 6.57 25.87
N LYS A 140 -4.51 6.02 26.95
CA LYS A 140 -3.87 6.81 28.02
C LYS A 140 -2.47 7.28 27.62
N LYS A 141 -2.07 8.43 28.17
CA LYS A 141 -0.71 8.97 28.09
C LYS A 141 -0.02 8.72 29.43
N ILE A 142 1.16 8.12 29.39
CA ILE A 142 1.92 7.71 30.58
C ILE A 142 3.35 8.25 30.46
N ALA A 143 3.87 8.87 31.52
CA ALA A 143 5.25 9.26 31.61
C ALA A 143 6.12 8.00 31.77
N VAL A 144 7.20 7.91 31.00
CA VAL A 144 8.11 6.76 31.01
C VAL A 144 9.56 7.23 30.99
N THR A 145 10.42 6.45 31.63
CA THR A 145 11.87 6.57 31.52
C THR A 145 12.38 5.44 30.63
N ALA A 146 12.69 5.79 29.39
CA ALA A 146 13.11 4.83 28.35
C ALA A 146 14.29 5.42 27.55
N PRO A 147 15.50 5.44 28.12
CA PRO A 147 16.66 6.13 27.53
C PRO A 147 17.08 5.56 26.17
N ASP A 148 16.80 4.28 25.93
CA ASP A 148 17.16 3.58 24.69
C ASP A 148 16.06 3.70 23.61
N ALA A 149 14.93 4.34 23.91
CA ALA A 149 13.85 4.57 22.97
C ALA A 149 13.85 6.01 22.45
N THR A 150 13.55 6.19 21.18
CA THR A 150 13.46 7.50 20.53
C THR A 150 11.99 7.85 20.26
N ASP A 151 11.68 9.13 20.10
CA ASP A 151 10.34 9.61 19.77
C ASP A 151 9.78 8.93 18.50
N GLY A 152 8.48 8.67 18.48
CA GLY A 152 7.75 7.99 17.42
C GLY A 152 7.07 6.71 17.88
N VAL A 153 6.71 5.83 16.94
CA VAL A 153 6.03 4.57 17.24
C VAL A 153 6.93 3.63 18.04
N VAL A 154 6.39 3.02 19.09
CA VAL A 154 7.09 2.05 19.96
C VAL A 154 6.28 0.79 20.15
N ILE A 155 6.96 -0.32 20.40
CA ILE A 155 6.36 -1.54 20.91
C ILE A 155 6.30 -1.43 22.43
N LEU A 156 5.12 -1.71 22.99
CA LEU A 156 4.91 -1.71 24.43
C LEU A 156 4.81 -3.14 24.94
N LYS A 157 5.43 -3.42 26.07
CA LYS A 157 5.24 -4.65 26.82
C LYS A 157 4.60 -4.32 28.16
N TYR A 158 3.57 -5.05 28.50
CA TYR A 158 2.90 -4.93 29.81
C TYR A 158 2.38 -6.29 30.25
N LYS A 159 2.97 -6.85 31.31
CA LYS A 159 2.70 -8.23 31.76
C LYS A 159 2.91 -9.22 30.60
N SER A 160 1.90 -10.01 30.29
CA SER A 160 1.89 -10.97 29.18
C SER A 160 1.39 -10.37 27.85
N LYS A 161 1.12 -9.06 27.82
CA LYS A 161 0.59 -8.36 26.62
C LYS A 161 1.65 -7.53 25.95
N TYR A 162 1.46 -7.33 24.65
CA TYR A 162 2.20 -6.37 23.86
C TYR A 162 1.25 -5.34 23.27
N GLY A 163 1.78 -4.20 22.86
CA GLY A 163 0.97 -3.17 22.27
C GLY A 163 1.79 -2.21 21.42
N THR A 164 1.11 -1.24 20.85
CA THR A 164 1.71 -0.12 20.14
C THR A 164 1.40 1.18 20.84
N GLY A 165 2.32 2.13 20.74
CA GLY A 165 2.16 3.47 21.28
C GLY A 165 3.01 4.47 20.54
N ILE A 166 2.79 5.75 20.83
CA ILE A 166 3.63 6.84 20.34
C ILE A 166 4.38 7.46 21.52
N LEU A 167 5.68 7.34 21.51
CA LEU A 167 6.57 8.03 22.46
C LEU A 167 6.78 9.45 21.96
N LYS A 168 6.65 10.43 22.85
CA LYS A 168 6.97 11.82 22.61
C LYS A 168 7.32 12.50 23.92
N ASP A 169 8.47 13.17 23.95
CA ASP A 169 8.94 13.98 25.09
C ASP A 169 8.81 13.22 26.43
N GLY A 170 9.35 12.00 26.52
CA GLY A 170 9.33 11.17 27.72
C GLY A 170 7.96 10.67 28.15
N SER A 171 6.95 10.74 27.30
CA SER A 171 5.61 10.20 27.54
C SER A 171 5.16 9.33 26.38
N VAL A 172 4.55 8.18 26.69
CA VAL A 172 3.98 7.30 25.70
C VAL A 172 2.45 7.39 25.71
N ARG A 173 1.87 7.63 24.53
CA ARG A 173 0.42 7.46 24.32
C ARG A 173 0.19 6.02 23.84
N ILE A 174 -0.45 5.23 24.67
CA ILE A 174 -0.78 3.84 24.36
C ILE A 174 -1.92 3.81 23.36
N LYS A 175 -1.70 3.19 22.17
CA LYS A 175 -2.77 2.94 21.20
C LYS A 175 -3.60 1.75 21.67
N GLU A 176 -2.97 0.60 21.80
CA GLU A 176 -3.62 -0.66 22.12
C GLU A 176 -2.67 -1.62 22.81
N LEU A 177 -3.22 -2.52 23.64
CA LEU A 177 -2.52 -3.65 24.28
C LEU A 177 -3.30 -4.94 23.99
N VAL A 178 -2.64 -5.91 23.39
CA VAL A 178 -3.22 -7.18 22.96
C VAL A 178 -2.40 -8.38 23.46
N SER A 179 -3.02 -9.53 23.59
CA SER A 179 -2.28 -10.78 23.79
C SER A 179 -1.65 -11.18 22.46
N VAL A 180 -0.34 -11.37 22.44
CA VAL A 180 0.41 -11.69 21.22
C VAL A 180 1.05 -13.05 21.39
N GLN A 181 0.85 -13.92 20.40
CA GLN A 181 1.65 -15.12 20.22
C GLN A 181 2.53 -14.93 18.99
N PRO A 182 3.87 -15.07 19.11
CA PRO A 182 4.75 -14.97 17.95
C PRO A 182 4.34 -16.01 16.90
N LEU A 183 4.19 -15.55 15.66
CA LEU A 183 3.88 -16.44 14.55
C LEU A 183 5.19 -16.99 13.97
N LEU A 184 5.33 -18.32 14.00
CA LEU A 184 6.44 -19.04 13.43
C LEU A 184 5.98 -19.76 12.16
N GLY A 185 6.82 -19.74 11.12
CA GLY A 185 6.65 -20.62 9.96
C GLY A 185 5.52 -20.27 8.99
N MET A 186 5.18 -19.00 8.83
CA MET A 186 4.23 -18.60 7.76
C MET A 186 4.82 -18.80 6.37
N ALA A 187 3.97 -19.19 5.42
CA ALA A 187 4.33 -19.17 4.01
C ALA A 187 4.74 -17.76 3.58
N ASN A 188 5.80 -17.67 2.78
CA ASN A 188 6.28 -16.42 2.18
C ASN A 188 6.17 -16.52 0.65
N PRO A 189 4.96 -16.36 0.10
CA PRO A 189 4.68 -16.52 -1.32
C PRO A 189 5.35 -15.44 -2.16
N THR A 190 5.47 -15.71 -3.46
CA THR A 190 5.88 -14.74 -4.49
C THR A 190 4.65 -14.09 -5.14
N TRP A 191 4.87 -13.10 -6.00
CA TRP A 191 3.79 -12.50 -6.80
C TRP A 191 3.27 -13.48 -7.87
N GLU A 192 4.10 -14.39 -8.35
CA GLU A 192 3.70 -15.48 -9.24
C GLU A 192 2.71 -16.42 -8.55
N ASP A 193 2.94 -16.76 -7.28
CA ASP A 193 1.99 -17.55 -6.47
C ASP A 193 0.65 -16.81 -6.32
N VAL A 194 0.69 -15.49 -6.12
CA VAL A 194 -0.55 -14.66 -6.06
C VAL A 194 -1.33 -14.76 -7.37
N VAL A 195 -0.66 -14.61 -8.51
CA VAL A 195 -1.29 -14.73 -9.84
C VAL A 195 -1.87 -16.12 -10.04
N GLU A 196 -1.12 -17.17 -9.70
CA GLU A 196 -1.59 -18.57 -9.80
C GLU A 196 -2.85 -18.81 -8.98
N LYS A 197 -2.86 -18.38 -7.71
CA LYS A 197 -4.02 -18.56 -6.82
C LYS A 197 -5.26 -17.77 -7.25
N ASN A 198 -5.07 -16.69 -8.01
CA ASN A 198 -6.14 -15.86 -8.57
C ASN A 198 -6.48 -16.19 -10.04
N ALA A 199 -5.76 -17.11 -10.70
CA ALA A 199 -5.80 -17.31 -12.15
C ALA A 199 -7.21 -17.53 -12.72
N PHE A 200 -8.06 -18.29 -12.02
CA PHE A 200 -9.43 -18.54 -12.47
C PHE A 200 -10.25 -17.25 -12.52
N HIS A 201 -10.19 -16.45 -11.46
CA HIS A 201 -10.94 -15.19 -11.35
C HIS A 201 -10.39 -14.13 -12.31
N LEU A 202 -9.08 -14.00 -12.43
CA LEU A 202 -8.44 -13.08 -13.36
C LEU A 202 -8.81 -13.39 -14.82
N LYS A 203 -8.79 -14.68 -15.22
CA LYS A 203 -9.20 -15.09 -16.56
C LYS A 203 -10.69 -14.78 -16.83
N ASN A 204 -11.56 -14.93 -15.85
CA ASN A 204 -12.97 -14.61 -16.01
C ASN A 204 -13.20 -13.10 -16.13
N MET A 205 -12.51 -12.29 -15.33
CA MET A 205 -12.56 -10.83 -15.43
C MET A 205 -12.04 -10.35 -16.79
N GLU A 206 -10.91 -10.88 -17.25
CA GLU A 206 -10.36 -10.57 -18.57
C GLU A 206 -11.34 -10.92 -19.71
N ARG A 207 -11.91 -12.14 -19.69
CA ARG A 207 -12.90 -12.56 -20.70
C ARG A 207 -14.12 -11.65 -20.73
N THR A 208 -14.60 -11.23 -19.55
CA THR A 208 -15.74 -10.31 -19.44
C THR A 208 -15.39 -8.96 -20.04
N ALA A 209 -14.26 -8.37 -19.66
CA ALA A 209 -13.82 -7.08 -20.17
C ALA A 209 -13.57 -7.09 -21.69
N VAL A 210 -12.92 -8.13 -22.20
CA VAL A 210 -12.72 -8.29 -23.66
C VAL A 210 -14.07 -8.39 -24.40
N ARG A 211 -15.04 -9.13 -23.87
CA ARG A 211 -16.37 -9.24 -24.46
C ARG A 211 -17.10 -7.90 -24.49
N GLU A 212 -17.09 -7.16 -23.39
CA GLU A 212 -17.72 -5.85 -23.28
C GLU A 212 -17.09 -4.84 -24.24
N ILE A 213 -15.76 -4.81 -24.36
CA ILE A 213 -15.07 -3.95 -25.34
C ILE A 213 -15.51 -4.32 -26.75
N LYS A 214 -15.50 -5.62 -27.13
CA LYS A 214 -15.92 -6.08 -28.45
C LYS A 214 -17.35 -5.68 -28.80
N GLN A 215 -18.27 -5.77 -27.84
CA GLN A 215 -19.67 -5.35 -28.04
C GLN A 215 -19.76 -3.84 -28.33
N ASN A 216 -18.99 -3.02 -27.61
CA ASN A 216 -18.99 -1.58 -27.79
C ASN A 216 -18.25 -1.14 -29.07
N LEU A 217 -17.21 -1.86 -29.52
CA LEU A 217 -16.53 -1.60 -30.79
C LEU A 217 -17.47 -1.70 -31.99
N GLY A 218 -18.48 -2.57 -31.93
CA GLY A 218 -19.51 -2.67 -32.97
C GLY A 218 -20.42 -1.42 -33.09
N LEU A 219 -20.41 -0.54 -32.10
CA LEU A 219 -21.23 0.68 -32.03
C LEU A 219 -20.46 1.94 -32.44
N ALA A 220 -19.15 1.86 -32.63
CA ALA A 220 -18.29 3.00 -32.92
C ALA A 220 -17.51 2.80 -34.23
N PRO A 221 -17.33 3.85 -35.04
CA PRO A 221 -16.58 3.77 -36.30
C PRO A 221 -15.07 3.54 -36.11
N ALA A 222 -14.53 3.94 -34.95
CA ALA A 222 -13.15 3.74 -34.55
C ALA A 222 -13.03 3.78 -33.02
N ALA A 223 -12.01 3.11 -32.49
CA ALA A 223 -11.67 3.14 -31.10
C ALA A 223 -10.16 3.23 -30.90
N ASN A 224 -9.72 4.01 -29.94
CA ASN A 224 -8.35 4.08 -29.50
C ASN A 224 -8.27 4.02 -27.97
N CYS A 225 -7.08 3.77 -27.43
CA CYS A 225 -6.82 3.74 -26.00
C CYS A 225 -5.95 4.93 -25.62
N SER A 226 -6.40 5.74 -24.66
CA SER A 226 -5.54 6.73 -24.00
C SER A 226 -4.64 6.01 -22.99
N PHE A 227 -3.35 6.15 -23.15
CA PHE A 227 -2.34 5.46 -22.34
C PHE A 227 -1.55 6.47 -21.53
N SER A 228 -1.42 6.25 -20.23
CA SER A 228 -0.67 7.13 -19.32
C SER A 228 0.60 6.50 -18.74
N GLY A 229 0.88 5.23 -19.05
CA GLY A 229 1.97 4.47 -18.44
C GLY A 229 1.67 3.97 -17.00
N GLY A 230 0.55 4.38 -16.42
CA GLY A 230 0.12 3.89 -15.09
C GLY A 230 -0.48 2.49 -15.14
N LYS A 231 -0.59 1.84 -13.97
CA LYS A 231 -1.09 0.46 -13.83
C LYS A 231 -2.44 0.21 -14.53
N ASP A 232 -3.36 1.17 -14.38
CA ASP A 232 -4.73 1.02 -14.90
C ASP A 232 -4.77 1.14 -16.42
N SER A 233 -4.12 2.16 -16.99
CA SER A 233 -4.03 2.34 -18.45
C SER A 233 -3.26 1.21 -19.12
N THR A 234 -2.26 0.63 -18.45
CA THR A 234 -1.52 -0.54 -18.95
C THR A 234 -2.43 -1.77 -18.99
N ALA A 235 -3.20 -2.03 -17.94
CA ALA A 235 -4.17 -3.13 -17.94
C ALA A 235 -5.25 -2.95 -19.02
N VAL A 236 -5.80 -1.73 -19.14
CA VAL A 236 -6.80 -1.40 -20.18
C VAL A 236 -6.23 -1.62 -21.57
N TRP A 237 -5.00 -1.17 -21.85
CA TRP A 237 -4.36 -1.34 -23.16
C TRP A 237 -4.20 -2.83 -23.52
N HIS A 238 -3.67 -3.64 -22.61
CA HIS A 238 -3.52 -5.08 -22.85
C HIS A 238 -4.83 -5.80 -23.09
N ILE A 239 -5.91 -5.43 -22.38
CA ILE A 239 -7.25 -5.99 -22.58
C ILE A 239 -7.84 -5.49 -23.91
N ALA A 240 -7.68 -4.22 -24.24
CA ALA A 240 -8.16 -3.61 -25.46
C ALA A 240 -7.53 -4.24 -26.72
N GLN A 241 -6.22 -4.54 -26.69
CA GLN A 241 -5.53 -5.29 -27.76
C GLN A 241 -6.16 -6.67 -27.98
N LYS A 242 -6.48 -7.40 -26.92
CA LYS A 242 -7.17 -8.71 -27.02
C LYS A 242 -8.58 -8.58 -27.59
N ALA A 243 -9.20 -7.44 -27.44
CA ALA A 243 -10.50 -7.13 -28.02
C ALA A 243 -10.44 -6.67 -29.49
N GLY A 244 -9.25 -6.36 -30.02
CA GLY A 244 -9.04 -5.93 -31.41
C GLY A 244 -8.79 -4.42 -31.56
N VAL A 245 -8.61 -3.67 -30.49
CA VAL A 245 -8.16 -2.26 -30.57
C VAL A 245 -6.68 -2.24 -30.95
N THR A 246 -6.34 -1.50 -32.00
CA THR A 246 -4.99 -1.47 -32.56
C THR A 246 -4.26 -0.14 -32.36
N ASP A 247 -4.96 0.91 -31.93
CA ASP A 247 -4.39 2.24 -31.73
C ASP A 247 -4.45 2.63 -30.25
N ALA A 248 -3.29 3.05 -29.73
CA ALA A 248 -3.19 3.69 -28.44
C ALA A 248 -2.24 4.89 -28.56
N PHE A 249 -2.49 5.91 -27.75
CA PHE A 249 -1.65 7.11 -27.73
C PHE A 249 -1.31 7.56 -26.32
N PHE A 250 -0.14 8.12 -26.20
CA PHE A 250 0.37 8.79 -25.02
C PHE A 250 0.70 10.24 -25.37
N ILE A 251 0.32 11.18 -24.52
CA ILE A 251 0.63 12.60 -24.69
C ILE A 251 1.80 12.94 -23.77
N ASP A 252 2.96 13.19 -24.37
CA ASP A 252 4.13 13.69 -23.67
C ASP A 252 4.03 15.22 -23.54
N THR A 253 3.84 15.69 -22.32
CA THR A 253 3.75 17.11 -21.99
C THR A 253 5.11 17.75 -21.73
N GLY A 254 6.19 16.96 -21.74
CA GLY A 254 7.53 17.40 -21.36
C GLY A 254 7.75 17.44 -19.84
N LEU A 255 6.80 16.94 -19.05
CA LEU A 255 6.87 16.87 -17.59
C LEU A 255 7.01 15.43 -17.09
N GLU A 256 6.98 14.47 -18.00
CA GLU A 256 6.99 13.05 -17.65
C GLU A 256 8.39 12.62 -17.21
N PHE A 257 8.45 11.67 -16.28
CA PHE A 257 9.71 11.07 -15.89
C PHE A 257 10.33 10.30 -17.06
N PRO A 258 11.66 10.31 -17.22
CA PRO A 258 12.34 9.55 -18.28
C PRO A 258 11.95 8.08 -18.31
N GLU A 259 11.79 7.44 -17.15
CA GLU A 259 11.38 6.04 -17.00
C GLU A 259 9.95 5.80 -17.55
N THR A 260 9.06 6.79 -17.41
CA THR A 260 7.70 6.72 -17.99
C THR A 260 7.77 6.74 -19.52
N ILE A 261 8.58 7.62 -20.09
CA ILE A 261 8.76 7.72 -21.55
C ILE A 261 9.36 6.42 -22.11
N GLU A 262 10.40 5.89 -21.46
CA GLU A 262 11.03 4.62 -21.84
C GLU A 262 10.03 3.46 -21.80
N PHE A 263 9.22 3.40 -20.74
CA PHE A 263 8.18 2.38 -20.61
C PHE A 263 7.13 2.52 -21.73
N VAL A 264 6.64 3.72 -22.00
CA VAL A 264 5.66 4.00 -23.07
C VAL A 264 6.19 3.54 -24.42
N GLN A 265 7.45 3.86 -24.74
CA GLN A 265 8.09 3.46 -26.00
C GLN A 265 8.17 1.93 -26.15
N SER A 266 8.29 1.20 -25.04
CA SER A 266 8.30 -0.27 -25.04
C SER A 266 6.93 -0.90 -25.30
N GLN A 267 5.81 -0.14 -25.20
CA GLN A 267 4.45 -0.66 -25.22
C GLN A 267 3.73 -0.59 -26.58
N ASN A 268 4.43 -0.25 -27.67
CA ASN A 268 3.83 -0.04 -28.99
C ASN A 268 2.65 0.95 -28.96
N VAL A 269 2.87 2.07 -28.29
CA VAL A 269 1.91 3.17 -28.14
C VAL A 269 2.41 4.38 -28.92
N ARG A 270 1.52 5.05 -29.65
CA ARG A 270 1.87 6.25 -30.41
C ARG A 270 2.18 7.41 -29.47
N LEU A 271 3.38 7.97 -29.56
CA LEU A 271 3.81 9.12 -28.77
C LEU A 271 3.38 10.41 -29.48
N ILE A 272 2.63 11.26 -28.80
CA ILE A 272 2.26 12.61 -29.22
C ILE A 272 3.04 13.59 -28.35
N GLN A 273 4.05 14.25 -28.94
CA GLN A 273 4.87 15.21 -28.22
C GLN A 273 4.22 16.59 -28.24
N LYS A 274 4.02 17.15 -27.05
CA LYS A 274 3.60 18.53 -26.82
C LYS A 274 4.61 19.29 -25.96
N ALA A 275 5.84 18.76 -25.89
CA ALA A 275 6.93 19.39 -25.16
C ALA A 275 7.22 20.81 -25.69
N GLY A 276 7.38 21.75 -24.79
CA GLY A 276 7.83 23.12 -25.08
C GLY A 276 6.89 24.22 -24.61
N ASP A 277 5.59 23.98 -24.55
CA ASP A 277 4.63 25.05 -24.25
C ASP A 277 4.29 25.22 -22.76
N PHE A 278 4.50 24.17 -21.95
CA PHE A 278 4.07 24.15 -20.54
C PHE A 278 4.74 25.25 -19.71
N TRP A 279 6.06 25.31 -19.76
CA TRP A 279 6.79 26.29 -18.93
C TRP A 279 6.54 27.73 -19.37
N GLN A 280 6.41 27.98 -20.67
CA GLN A 280 6.01 29.29 -21.18
C GLN A 280 4.59 29.67 -20.71
N ALA A 281 3.69 28.71 -20.66
CA ALA A 281 2.35 28.92 -20.15
C ALA A 281 2.36 29.19 -18.63
N VAL A 282 3.20 28.49 -17.85
CA VAL A 282 3.42 28.77 -16.42
C VAL A 282 3.93 30.19 -16.19
N GLU A 283 4.88 30.66 -17.00
CA GLU A 283 5.41 32.03 -16.91
C GLU A 283 4.34 33.09 -17.17
N LYS A 284 3.42 32.83 -18.10
CA LYS A 284 2.36 33.79 -18.50
C LYS A 284 1.14 33.77 -17.55
N ALA A 285 0.71 32.61 -17.12
CA ALA A 285 -0.58 32.41 -16.45
C ALA A 285 -0.46 31.90 -15.02
N GLY A 286 0.76 31.64 -14.53
CA GLY A 286 1.00 30.97 -13.26
C GLY A 286 0.80 29.45 -13.35
N PRO A 287 1.17 28.69 -12.32
CA PRO A 287 1.01 27.24 -12.31
C PRO A 287 -0.46 26.84 -12.29
N PRO A 288 -0.84 25.69 -12.92
CA PRO A 288 -2.21 25.20 -12.86
C PRO A 288 -2.63 24.89 -11.41
N GLY A 289 -3.87 25.17 -11.10
CA GLY A 289 -4.43 24.99 -9.77
C GLY A 289 -5.88 24.51 -9.81
N LYS A 290 -6.51 24.42 -8.65
CA LYS A 290 -7.88 23.94 -8.52
C LYS A 290 -8.87 24.76 -9.35
N ASP A 291 -8.69 26.08 -9.35
CA ASP A 291 -9.57 27.06 -10.01
C ASP A 291 -9.06 27.53 -11.38
N HIS A 292 -7.88 27.05 -11.78
CA HIS A 292 -7.23 27.38 -13.04
C HIS A 292 -6.58 26.12 -13.64
N ARG A 293 -7.37 25.39 -14.43
CA ARG A 293 -6.95 24.18 -15.13
C ARG A 293 -6.56 24.51 -16.57
N TRP A 294 -5.54 23.83 -17.06
CA TRP A 294 -4.99 24.04 -18.40
C TRP A 294 -5.33 22.92 -19.38
N CYS A 295 -6.11 21.94 -18.95
CA CYS A 295 -6.58 20.83 -19.79
C CYS A 295 -7.99 21.05 -20.32
#